data_73de57f03f13feb3416e3eb0e90656c2
#
_entry.id   73de57f03f13feb3416e3eb0e90656c2
#
_cell.length_a   1.000
_cell.length_b   1.000
_cell.length_c   1.000
_cell.angle_alpha   90.00
_cell.angle_beta   90.00
_cell.angle_gamma   90.00
#
_symmetry.space_group_name_H-M   'P 1'
#
loop_
_entity.id
_entity.type
_entity.pdbx_description
1 polymer ?
#
loop_
_entity_poly.entity_id
_entity_poly.type
_entity_poly.pdbx_seq_one_letter_code
_entity_poly.pdbx_strand_id
1 'polypeptide(L)'
;TSGWYLYSFFGNTGLDFGVNDDGVTNHCNWNAIITSIKGVDVAQAMLDISSKPGFKNCTDTDFLAGVQDGSVIAGVSGCWNATAIQEAWGDGYGAAKLPTYTCAGQQVQMASFKGYKYMAVNAYTKYPEWAAKLAEWFTNEDNQKLRFEQKNAGPANKNAAADDAVAKVPSIAAVMDQAQYGKLQRVGNSYWDATTKFGENMAAGNPSNMDLQEMMDNLVAEITKSAAN
;
A
#
# COMPACT_ATOMS: atom_id res chain seq x y z
N THR A 1 0.27 -8.58 5.40
CA THR A 1 1.66 -8.44 5.90
C THR A 1 2.70 -8.14 4.83
N SER A 2 2.35 -7.71 3.63
CA SER A 2 3.37 -7.31 2.67
C SER A 2 3.94 -5.92 3.00
N GLY A 3 5.15 -5.64 2.55
CA GLY A 3 5.78 -4.32 2.68
C GLY A 3 4.95 -3.17 2.09
N TRP A 4 4.04 -3.45 1.16
CA TRP A 4 3.08 -2.50 0.63
C TRP A 4 2.18 -1.93 1.73
N TYR A 5 1.64 -2.78 2.59
CA TYR A 5 0.75 -2.38 3.68
C TYR A 5 1.50 -1.86 4.91
N LEU A 6 2.73 -2.34 5.14
CA LEU A 6 3.52 -1.89 6.29
C LEU A 6 3.79 -0.39 6.27
N TYR A 7 4.02 0.20 5.09
CA TYR A 7 4.23 1.64 4.94
C TYR A 7 3.10 2.47 5.55
N SER A 8 1.88 1.93 5.60
CA SER A 8 0.71 2.62 6.15
C SER A 8 0.89 3.06 7.60
N PHE A 9 1.67 2.33 8.38
CA PHE A 9 1.95 2.67 9.77
C PHE A 9 3.03 3.75 9.92
N PHE A 10 4.01 3.81 9.03
CA PHE A 10 5.16 4.71 9.18
C PHE A 10 5.02 6.05 8.46
N GLY A 11 4.26 6.10 7.38
CA GLY A 11 4.35 7.20 6.40
C GLY A 11 3.94 8.59 6.88
N ASN A 12 3.13 8.73 7.94
CA ASN A 12 2.67 10.02 8.49
C ASN A 12 3.10 10.23 9.95
N THR A 13 4.11 9.52 10.40
CA THR A 13 4.64 9.62 11.78
C THR A 13 5.70 10.70 11.94
N GLY A 14 6.21 11.24 10.85
CA GLY A 14 7.40 12.11 10.83
C GLY A 14 8.71 11.31 10.73
N LEU A 15 8.65 9.98 10.74
CA LEU A 15 9.78 9.13 10.40
C LEU A 15 10.00 9.12 8.88
N ASP A 16 11.26 9.12 8.45
CA ASP A 16 11.62 9.25 7.05
C ASP A 16 11.97 7.90 6.40
N PHE A 17 11.59 7.80 5.14
CA PHE A 17 11.93 6.68 4.26
C PHE A 17 11.93 7.15 2.80
N GLY A 18 12.85 6.68 2.01
CA GLY A 18 12.86 6.95 0.56
C GLY A 18 14.01 6.25 -0.15
N VAL A 19 14.12 6.52 -1.43
CA VAL A 19 15.23 6.05 -2.29
C VAL A 19 16.25 7.16 -2.40
N ASN A 20 17.53 6.81 -2.31
CA ASN A 20 18.65 7.71 -2.50
C ASN A 20 18.75 8.18 -3.97
N ASP A 21 19.64 9.15 -4.22
CA ASP A 21 19.86 9.71 -5.57
C ASP A 21 20.35 8.69 -6.59
N ASP A 22 20.92 7.57 -6.13
CA ASP A 22 21.33 6.44 -6.99
C ASP A 22 20.12 5.68 -7.58
N GLY A 23 18.91 5.95 -7.11
CA GLY A 23 17.66 5.30 -7.55
C GLY A 23 17.52 3.83 -7.15
N VAL A 24 18.44 3.28 -6.37
CA VAL A 24 18.56 1.83 -6.06
C VAL A 24 18.54 1.56 -4.56
N THR A 25 19.30 2.33 -3.76
CA THR A 25 19.41 2.13 -2.33
C THR A 25 18.36 2.95 -1.57
N ASN A 26 18.00 2.49 -0.38
CA ASN A 26 17.04 3.19 0.47
C ASN A 26 17.76 3.97 1.59
N HIS A 27 17.17 5.11 1.98
CA HIS A 27 17.38 5.71 3.29
C HIS A 27 16.16 5.47 4.16
N CYS A 28 16.37 5.29 5.46
CA CYS A 28 15.31 4.99 6.41
C CYS A 28 15.77 5.34 7.82
N ASN A 29 14.92 6.04 8.59
CA ASN A 29 15.19 6.31 10.01
C ASN A 29 14.07 5.77 10.93
N TRP A 30 13.39 4.73 10.51
CA TRP A 30 12.28 4.14 11.26
C TRP A 30 12.67 3.61 12.65
N ASN A 31 13.95 3.51 12.95
CA ASN A 31 14.48 3.17 14.28
C ASN A 31 14.81 4.40 15.14
N ALA A 32 14.49 5.62 14.70
CA ALA A 32 14.79 6.85 15.43
C ALA A 32 14.11 6.89 16.80
N ILE A 33 14.85 7.38 17.81
CA ILE A 33 14.41 7.49 19.21
C ILE A 33 14.25 8.92 19.69
N ILE A 34 14.62 9.91 18.87
CA ILE A 34 14.59 11.34 19.21
C ILE A 34 13.45 12.12 18.53
N THR A 35 12.60 11.42 17.79
CA THR A 35 11.40 11.96 17.14
C THR A 35 10.20 11.97 18.08
N SER A 36 9.17 12.77 17.78
CA SER A 36 7.94 12.81 18.59
C SER A 36 7.18 11.48 18.60
N ILE A 37 7.21 10.75 17.50
CA ILE A 37 6.80 9.35 17.39
C ILE A 37 8.05 8.56 17.04
N LYS A 38 8.40 7.60 17.88
CA LYS A 38 9.57 6.74 17.70
C LYS A 38 9.19 5.50 16.90
N GLY A 39 10.18 4.83 16.31
CA GLY A 39 9.93 3.56 15.64
C GLY A 39 9.32 2.50 16.55
N VAL A 40 9.78 2.42 17.78
CA VAL A 40 9.22 1.50 18.80
C VAL A 40 7.76 1.79 19.15
N ASP A 41 7.32 3.04 19.09
CA ASP A 41 5.92 3.40 19.32
C ASP A 41 5.03 2.86 18.20
N VAL A 42 5.53 2.87 16.95
CA VAL A 42 4.82 2.30 15.80
C VAL A 42 4.76 0.77 15.93
N ALA A 43 5.88 0.12 16.26
CA ALA A 43 5.92 -1.33 16.51
C ALA A 43 4.96 -1.73 17.62
N GLN A 44 4.94 -1.01 18.75
CA GLN A 44 4.01 -1.25 19.85
C GLN A 44 2.55 -1.09 19.41
N ALA A 45 2.22 -0.04 18.64
CA ALA A 45 0.86 0.16 18.12
C ALA A 45 0.41 -0.99 17.20
N MET A 46 1.34 -1.55 16.39
CA MET A 46 1.05 -2.73 15.58
C MET A 46 0.75 -3.96 16.44
N LEU A 47 1.52 -4.19 17.51
CA LEU A 47 1.27 -5.27 18.49
C LEU A 47 -0.06 -5.08 19.21
N ASP A 48 -0.39 -3.85 19.60
CA ASP A 48 -1.67 -3.53 20.24
C ASP A 48 -2.86 -3.83 19.31
N ILE A 49 -2.72 -3.58 18.02
CA ILE A 49 -3.73 -3.92 17.02
C ILE A 49 -3.81 -5.43 16.81
N SER A 50 -2.67 -6.11 16.63
CA SER A 50 -2.66 -7.56 16.39
C SER A 50 -3.14 -8.38 17.59
N SER A 51 -3.06 -7.84 18.81
CA SER A 51 -3.58 -8.48 20.03
C SER A 51 -5.11 -8.37 20.20
N LYS A 52 -5.80 -7.59 19.38
CA LYS A 52 -7.25 -7.38 19.54
C LYS A 52 -8.04 -8.64 19.15
N PRO A 53 -9.08 -8.98 19.92
CA PRO A 53 -10.03 -10.00 19.51
C PRO A 53 -10.60 -9.67 18.12
N GLY A 54 -10.59 -10.63 17.22
CA GLY A 54 -11.07 -10.43 15.86
C GLY A 54 -10.00 -9.91 14.87
N PHE A 55 -8.78 -9.59 15.32
CA PHE A 55 -7.69 -9.37 14.39
C PHE A 55 -7.38 -10.67 13.63
N LYS A 56 -7.28 -10.57 12.30
CA LYS A 56 -6.90 -11.68 11.43
C LYS A 56 -5.83 -11.20 10.44
N ASN A 57 -4.67 -11.84 10.49
CA ASN A 57 -3.67 -11.66 9.44
C ASN A 57 -4.06 -12.52 8.24
N CYS A 58 -4.22 -11.91 7.09
CA CYS A 58 -4.65 -12.57 5.85
C CYS A 58 -3.68 -12.27 4.71
N THR A 59 -3.52 -13.23 3.81
CA THR A 59 -3.06 -12.92 2.44
C THR A 59 -4.18 -12.18 1.68
N ASP A 60 -3.87 -11.62 0.53
CA ASP A 60 -4.89 -10.93 -0.29
C ASP A 60 -6.01 -11.90 -0.73
N THR A 61 -5.65 -13.14 -1.05
CA THR A 61 -6.60 -14.19 -1.42
C THR A 61 -7.48 -14.61 -0.24
N ASP A 62 -6.89 -14.84 0.94
CA ASP A 62 -7.64 -15.21 2.15
C ASP A 62 -8.54 -14.08 2.62
N PHE A 63 -8.09 -12.82 2.47
CA PHE A 63 -8.92 -11.65 2.77
C PHE A 63 -10.16 -11.63 1.88
N LEU A 64 -10.00 -11.77 0.57
CA LEU A 64 -11.12 -11.78 -0.37
C LEU A 64 -12.10 -12.93 -0.07
N ALA A 65 -11.58 -14.14 0.13
CA ALA A 65 -12.40 -15.30 0.49
C ALA A 65 -13.16 -15.08 1.80
N GLY A 66 -12.47 -14.55 2.83
CA GLY A 66 -13.08 -14.28 4.12
C GLY A 66 -14.13 -13.18 4.09
N VAL A 67 -13.98 -12.17 3.22
CA VAL A 67 -15.02 -11.16 2.99
C VAL A 67 -16.21 -11.78 2.27
N GLN A 68 -15.98 -12.64 1.28
CA GLN A 68 -17.05 -13.28 0.51
C GLN A 68 -17.88 -14.26 1.35
N ASP A 69 -17.25 -14.98 2.28
CA ASP A 69 -17.96 -15.93 3.19
C ASP A 69 -18.46 -15.28 4.50
N GLY A 70 -18.16 -14.00 4.73
CA GLY A 70 -18.60 -13.24 5.91
C GLY A 70 -17.76 -13.48 7.15
N SER A 71 -16.66 -14.23 7.09
CA SER A 71 -15.73 -14.42 8.22
C SER A 71 -14.82 -13.21 8.47
N VAL A 72 -14.69 -12.31 7.49
CA VAL A 72 -13.98 -11.02 7.56
C VAL A 72 -14.94 -9.91 7.19
N ILE A 73 -15.23 -9.03 8.15
CA ILE A 73 -16.20 -7.93 7.94
C ILE A 73 -15.53 -6.69 7.36
N ALA A 74 -14.30 -6.40 7.74
CA ALA A 74 -13.55 -5.23 7.31
C ALA A 74 -12.05 -5.53 7.23
N GLY A 75 -11.34 -4.83 6.36
CA GLY A 75 -9.89 -4.96 6.27
C GLY A 75 -9.28 -3.96 5.30
N VAL A 76 -7.96 -3.98 5.25
CA VAL A 76 -7.17 -3.15 4.33
C VAL A 76 -6.86 -3.97 3.08
N SER A 77 -7.26 -3.46 1.93
CA SER A 77 -7.01 -4.08 0.63
C SER A 77 -6.83 -3.00 -0.44
N GLY A 78 -6.53 -3.41 -1.66
CA GLY A 78 -6.50 -2.51 -2.81
C GLY A 78 -7.83 -2.50 -3.58
N CYS A 79 -8.00 -1.50 -4.44
CA CYS A 79 -9.20 -1.37 -5.27
C CYS A 79 -9.41 -2.56 -6.25
N TRP A 80 -8.42 -3.41 -6.46
CA TRP A 80 -8.53 -4.59 -7.32
C TRP A 80 -9.51 -5.65 -6.81
N ASN A 81 -9.81 -5.68 -5.50
CA ASN A 81 -10.79 -6.59 -4.91
C ASN A 81 -12.21 -5.99 -4.85
N ALA A 82 -12.36 -4.71 -5.15
CA ALA A 82 -13.61 -3.98 -4.96
C ALA A 82 -14.79 -4.59 -5.71
N THR A 83 -14.60 -4.96 -6.98
CA THR A 83 -15.67 -5.55 -7.81
C THR A 83 -16.16 -6.87 -7.22
N ALA A 84 -15.25 -7.77 -6.86
CA ALA A 84 -15.61 -9.08 -6.31
C ALA A 84 -16.28 -8.96 -4.92
N ILE A 85 -15.89 -8.00 -4.11
CA ILE A 85 -16.52 -7.72 -2.81
C ILE A 85 -17.92 -7.13 -3.01
N GLN A 86 -18.07 -6.19 -3.95
CA GLN A 86 -19.35 -5.60 -4.28
C GLN A 86 -20.34 -6.63 -4.86
N GLU A 87 -19.87 -7.55 -5.69
CA GLU A 87 -20.68 -8.66 -6.20
C GLU A 87 -21.18 -9.59 -5.09
N ALA A 88 -20.37 -9.81 -4.05
CA ALA A 88 -20.73 -10.64 -2.91
C ALA A 88 -21.74 -9.96 -1.96
N TRP A 89 -21.61 -8.65 -1.75
CA TRP A 89 -22.33 -7.93 -0.69
C TRP A 89 -23.35 -6.89 -1.18
N GLY A 90 -23.36 -6.59 -2.49
CA GLY A 90 -24.31 -5.61 -3.06
C GLY A 90 -24.25 -4.27 -2.33
N ASP A 91 -25.41 -3.82 -1.81
CA ASP A 91 -25.53 -2.56 -1.06
C ASP A 91 -24.84 -2.57 0.30
N GLY A 92 -24.42 -3.74 0.80
CA GLY A 92 -23.64 -3.88 2.02
C GLY A 92 -22.15 -3.54 1.84
N TYR A 93 -21.67 -3.37 0.58
CA TYR A 93 -20.30 -3.00 0.31
C TYR A 93 -20.01 -1.53 0.64
N GLY A 94 -18.91 -1.28 1.32
CA GLY A 94 -18.40 0.07 1.57
C GLY A 94 -16.88 0.13 1.38
N ALA A 95 -16.40 1.30 0.96
CA ALA A 95 -14.97 1.59 0.89
C ALA A 95 -14.69 3.00 1.41
N ALA A 96 -13.59 3.17 2.11
CA ALA A 96 -13.13 4.44 2.65
C ALA A 96 -11.61 4.53 2.57
N LYS A 97 -11.07 5.76 2.71
CA LYS A 97 -9.63 5.92 2.93
C LYS A 97 -9.20 5.14 4.18
N LEU A 98 -7.90 4.85 4.30
CA LEU A 98 -7.34 4.19 5.47
C LEU A 98 -7.70 4.96 6.76
N PRO A 99 -7.97 4.26 7.87
CA PRO A 99 -8.32 4.88 9.14
C PRO A 99 -7.11 5.57 9.78
N THR A 100 -7.36 6.26 10.87
CA THR A 100 -6.31 6.61 11.84
C THR A 100 -6.05 5.44 12.78
N TYR A 101 -4.88 5.44 13.38
CA TYR A 101 -4.55 4.53 14.48
C TYR A 101 -3.90 5.30 15.64
N THR A 102 -3.99 4.76 16.85
CA THR A 102 -3.37 5.39 18.01
C THR A 102 -1.90 4.97 18.09
N CYS A 103 -1.01 5.95 18.11
CA CYS A 103 0.44 5.75 18.26
C CYS A 103 1.01 6.82 19.18
N ALA A 104 1.77 6.46 20.20
CA ALA A 104 2.32 7.38 21.19
C ALA A 104 1.27 8.36 21.78
N GLY A 105 0.05 7.88 22.03
CA GLY A 105 -1.06 8.69 22.55
C GLY A 105 -1.69 9.66 21.54
N GLN A 106 -1.32 9.61 20.27
CA GLN A 106 -1.84 10.46 19.20
C GLN A 106 -2.62 9.65 18.16
N GLN A 107 -3.53 10.31 17.45
CA GLN A 107 -4.19 9.73 16.28
C GLN A 107 -3.36 10.03 15.04
N VAL A 108 -2.82 8.99 14.43
CA VAL A 108 -2.00 9.09 13.21
C VAL A 108 -2.81 8.57 12.02
N GLN A 109 -2.96 9.39 10.98
CA GLN A 109 -3.59 8.97 9.74
C GLN A 109 -2.68 7.98 9.02
N MET A 110 -3.18 6.78 8.73
CA MET A 110 -2.43 5.80 7.95
C MET A 110 -2.10 6.35 6.55
N ALA A 111 -0.87 6.13 6.14
CA ALA A 111 -0.37 6.50 4.82
C ALA A 111 -0.57 5.37 3.79
N SER A 112 -0.23 5.61 2.54
CA SER A 112 -0.18 4.58 1.53
C SER A 112 0.91 4.87 0.49
N PHE A 113 1.34 3.85 -0.22
CA PHE A 113 2.00 4.07 -1.49
C PHE A 113 0.97 4.44 -2.57
N LYS A 114 1.36 5.33 -3.49
CA LYS A 114 0.67 5.58 -4.74
C LYS A 114 1.37 4.81 -5.85
N GLY A 115 0.64 3.92 -6.50
CA GLY A 115 1.15 3.18 -7.65
C GLY A 115 0.32 3.47 -8.90
N TYR A 116 0.98 3.43 -10.04
CA TYR A 116 0.36 3.52 -11.34
C TYR A 116 0.75 2.33 -12.19
N LYS A 117 -0.13 1.91 -13.08
CA LYS A 117 0.21 0.91 -14.09
C LYS A 117 0.66 1.63 -15.35
N TYR A 118 1.76 1.18 -15.91
CA TYR A 118 2.37 1.80 -17.09
C TYR A 118 2.34 0.83 -18.26
N MET A 119 2.25 1.38 -19.46
CA MET A 119 2.60 0.70 -20.70
C MET A 119 4.01 1.13 -21.08
N ALA A 120 4.91 0.19 -21.24
CA ALA A 120 6.29 0.42 -21.61
C ALA A 120 6.59 -0.24 -22.95
N VAL A 121 7.49 0.38 -23.72
CA VAL A 121 8.02 -0.17 -24.96
C VAL A 121 9.30 -0.91 -24.64
N ASN A 122 9.39 -2.18 -25.06
CA ASN A 122 10.62 -2.96 -24.91
C ASN A 122 11.74 -2.33 -25.77
N ALA A 123 12.89 -2.02 -25.12
CA ALA A 123 14.03 -1.41 -25.80
C ALA A 123 14.62 -2.26 -26.95
N TYR A 124 14.39 -3.57 -26.93
CA TYR A 124 14.85 -4.50 -27.97
C TYR A 124 13.83 -4.75 -29.08
N THR A 125 12.71 -4.01 -29.13
CA THR A 125 11.73 -4.19 -30.20
C THR A 125 12.29 -3.81 -31.57
N LYS A 126 11.93 -4.59 -32.56
CA LYS A 126 12.26 -4.29 -33.97
C LYS A 126 11.37 -3.18 -34.56
N TYR A 127 10.29 -2.81 -33.88
CA TYR A 127 9.28 -1.87 -34.36
C TYR A 127 8.94 -0.83 -33.28
N PRO A 128 9.89 0.01 -32.86
CA PRO A 128 9.72 0.94 -31.73
C PRO A 128 8.57 1.94 -31.94
N GLU A 129 8.41 2.45 -33.16
CA GLU A 129 7.34 3.42 -33.47
C GLU A 129 5.94 2.78 -33.35
N TRP A 130 5.77 1.55 -33.85
CA TRP A 130 4.50 0.82 -33.73
C TRP A 130 4.21 0.42 -32.29
N ALA A 131 5.22 0.00 -31.55
CA ALA A 131 5.07 -0.31 -30.12
C ALA A 131 4.71 0.92 -29.28
N ALA A 132 5.29 2.09 -29.59
CA ALA A 132 4.92 3.36 -28.96
C ALA A 132 3.46 3.75 -29.26
N LYS A 133 3.04 3.66 -30.53
CA LYS A 133 1.64 3.92 -30.92
C LYS A 133 0.66 2.96 -30.22
N LEU A 134 1.03 1.70 -30.05
CA LEU A 134 0.22 0.73 -29.34
C LEU A 134 0.12 1.08 -27.84
N ALA A 135 1.23 1.46 -27.22
CA ALA A 135 1.25 1.90 -25.83
C ALA A 135 0.38 3.16 -25.62
N GLU A 136 0.47 4.14 -26.53
CA GLU A 136 -0.37 5.33 -26.52
C GLU A 136 -1.85 4.97 -26.68
N TRP A 137 -2.17 4.10 -27.63
CA TRP A 137 -3.55 3.63 -27.84
C TRP A 137 -4.13 2.96 -26.57
N PHE A 138 -3.39 2.08 -25.93
CA PHE A 138 -3.83 1.45 -24.68
C PHE A 138 -4.06 2.44 -23.53
N THR A 139 -3.39 3.59 -23.55
CA THR A 139 -3.42 4.57 -22.46
C THR A 139 -4.17 5.86 -22.82
N ASN A 140 -4.77 5.95 -24.01
CA ASN A 140 -5.56 7.10 -24.42
C ASN A 140 -6.86 7.23 -23.59
N GLU A 141 -7.53 8.36 -23.71
CA GLU A 141 -8.73 8.70 -22.96
C GLU A 141 -9.86 7.66 -23.15
N ASP A 142 -10.15 7.31 -24.42
CA ASP A 142 -11.26 6.42 -24.76
C ASP A 142 -11.08 5.01 -24.17
N ASN A 143 -9.86 4.47 -24.30
CA ASN A 143 -9.56 3.15 -23.73
C ASN A 143 -9.53 3.15 -22.21
N GLN A 144 -9.19 4.27 -21.57
CA GLN A 144 -9.30 4.39 -20.11
C GLN A 144 -10.74 4.50 -19.66
N LYS A 145 -11.62 5.22 -20.38
CA LYS A 145 -13.06 5.24 -20.12
C LYS A 145 -13.67 3.84 -20.29
N LEU A 146 -13.34 3.15 -21.37
CA LEU A 146 -13.81 1.78 -21.61
C LEU A 146 -13.37 0.82 -20.51
N ARG A 147 -12.13 0.95 -20.03
CA ARG A 147 -11.62 0.12 -18.91
C ARG A 147 -12.33 0.45 -17.60
N PHE A 148 -12.65 1.72 -17.36
CA PHE A 148 -13.46 2.11 -16.23
C PHE A 148 -14.85 1.48 -16.29
N GLU A 149 -15.54 1.59 -17.40
CA GLU A 149 -16.89 1.02 -17.63
C GLU A 149 -16.93 -0.50 -17.43
N GLN A 150 -15.91 -1.21 -17.92
CA GLN A 150 -15.88 -2.67 -17.90
C GLN A 150 -15.29 -3.28 -16.62
N LYS A 151 -14.42 -2.56 -15.91
CA LYS A 151 -13.61 -3.10 -14.80
C LYS A 151 -13.58 -2.23 -13.55
N ASN A 152 -14.31 -1.13 -13.52
CA ASN A 152 -14.23 -0.12 -12.45
C ASN A 152 -12.78 0.30 -12.13
N ALA A 153 -11.91 0.30 -13.14
CA ALA A 153 -10.51 0.70 -12.98
C ALA A 153 -10.39 2.22 -13.09
N GLY A 154 -9.95 2.86 -12.01
CA GLY A 154 -9.78 4.31 -11.97
C GLY A 154 -8.87 4.83 -13.07
N PRO A 155 -9.31 5.75 -13.96
CA PRO A 155 -8.52 6.30 -15.03
C PRO A 155 -7.43 7.25 -14.49
N ALA A 156 -6.25 7.22 -15.12
CA ALA A 156 -5.15 8.16 -14.86
C ALA A 156 -5.22 9.38 -15.80
N ASN A 157 -5.92 9.29 -16.93
CA ASN A 157 -6.17 10.41 -17.83
C ASN A 157 -7.08 11.44 -17.11
N LYS A 158 -6.68 12.71 -17.12
CA LYS A 158 -7.37 13.78 -16.36
C LYS A 158 -8.82 14.00 -16.80
N ASN A 159 -9.08 13.92 -18.12
CA ASN A 159 -10.43 14.10 -18.64
C ASN A 159 -11.33 12.91 -18.28
N ALA A 160 -10.83 11.70 -18.45
CA ALA A 160 -11.57 10.49 -18.05
C ALA A 160 -11.81 10.43 -16.54
N ALA A 161 -10.85 10.87 -15.73
CA ALA A 161 -10.97 10.90 -14.25
C ALA A 161 -11.95 11.98 -13.76
N ALA A 162 -12.21 13.02 -14.56
CA ALA A 162 -13.13 14.10 -14.22
C ALA A 162 -14.62 13.72 -14.44
N ASP A 163 -14.90 12.53 -14.97
CA ASP A 163 -16.28 12.06 -15.14
C ASP A 163 -16.94 11.80 -13.78
N ASP A 164 -18.12 12.36 -13.55
CA ASP A 164 -18.89 12.21 -12.31
C ASP A 164 -19.17 10.74 -11.97
N ALA A 165 -19.27 9.86 -12.96
CA ALA A 165 -19.44 8.43 -12.74
C ALA A 165 -18.23 7.80 -12.04
N VAL A 166 -17.03 8.28 -12.32
CA VAL A 166 -15.78 7.80 -11.70
C VAL A 166 -15.77 8.12 -10.19
N ALA A 167 -16.13 9.35 -9.85
CA ALA A 167 -16.18 9.80 -8.44
C ALA A 167 -17.25 9.08 -7.61
N LYS A 168 -18.27 8.50 -8.25
CA LYS A 168 -19.36 7.76 -7.57
C LYS A 168 -19.00 6.32 -7.23
N VAL A 169 -17.92 5.77 -7.77
CA VAL A 169 -17.46 4.40 -7.44
C VAL A 169 -16.78 4.42 -6.06
N PRO A 170 -17.30 3.72 -5.04
CA PRO A 170 -16.81 3.84 -3.66
C PRO A 170 -15.32 3.58 -3.51
N SER A 171 -14.79 2.55 -4.17
CA SER A 171 -13.36 2.22 -4.13
C SER A 171 -12.47 3.30 -4.75
N ILE A 172 -12.92 3.94 -5.83
CA ILE A 172 -12.18 5.02 -6.48
C ILE A 172 -12.23 6.28 -5.63
N ALA A 173 -13.38 6.64 -5.11
CA ALA A 173 -13.53 7.76 -4.17
C ALA A 173 -12.61 7.58 -2.94
N ALA A 174 -12.57 6.38 -2.36
CA ALA A 174 -11.69 6.06 -1.25
C ALA A 174 -10.19 6.20 -1.61
N VAL A 175 -9.78 5.75 -2.80
CA VAL A 175 -8.39 5.92 -3.30
C VAL A 175 -8.06 7.40 -3.53
N MET A 176 -8.99 8.19 -4.06
CA MET A 176 -8.81 9.64 -4.24
C MET A 176 -8.66 10.36 -2.90
N ASP A 177 -9.48 10.03 -1.90
CA ASP A 177 -9.37 10.58 -0.55
C ASP A 177 -8.07 10.17 0.13
N GLN A 178 -7.63 8.94 -0.07
CA GLN A 178 -6.36 8.44 0.46
C GLN A 178 -5.15 9.10 -0.21
N ALA A 179 -5.27 9.55 -1.45
CA ALA A 179 -4.15 10.08 -2.23
C ALA A 179 -3.42 11.25 -1.56
N GLN A 180 -4.12 12.08 -0.76
CA GLN A 180 -3.48 13.17 -0.02
C GLN A 180 -2.51 12.69 1.07
N TYR A 181 -2.66 11.46 1.54
CA TYR A 181 -1.82 10.82 2.56
C TYR A 181 -0.85 9.79 1.95
N GLY A 182 -0.72 9.80 0.65
CA GLY A 182 0.08 8.81 -0.07
C GLY A 182 1.39 9.40 -0.58
N LYS A 183 2.44 8.54 -0.61
CA LYS A 183 3.74 8.80 -1.23
C LYS A 183 3.89 7.98 -2.51
N LEU A 184 4.50 8.54 -3.54
CA LEU A 184 4.79 7.78 -4.76
C LEU A 184 5.68 6.58 -4.41
N GLN A 185 5.30 5.39 -4.89
CA GLN A 185 6.08 4.18 -4.68
C GLN A 185 7.43 4.28 -5.40
N ARG A 186 8.45 4.61 -4.64
CA ARG A 186 9.85 4.56 -5.05
C ARG A 186 10.61 3.89 -3.93
N VAL A 187 10.98 2.64 -4.14
CA VAL A 187 11.64 1.79 -3.14
C VAL A 187 12.73 0.96 -3.81
N GLY A 188 13.89 0.84 -3.17
CA GLY A 188 14.91 -0.13 -3.55
C GLY A 188 14.51 -1.56 -3.14
N ASN A 189 15.08 -2.56 -3.80
CA ASN A 189 14.68 -3.96 -3.63
C ASN A 189 14.78 -4.49 -2.20
N SER A 190 15.76 -4.00 -1.41
CA SER A 190 15.96 -4.41 0.00
C SER A 190 14.76 -4.09 0.91
N TYR A 191 13.86 -3.19 0.49
CA TYR A 191 12.66 -2.84 1.24
C TYR A 191 11.68 -4.00 1.41
N TRP A 192 11.43 -4.77 0.35
CA TRP A 192 10.29 -5.69 0.31
C TRP A 192 10.39 -6.86 1.27
N ASP A 193 11.50 -7.59 1.24
CA ASP A 193 11.70 -8.75 2.11
C ASP A 193 11.82 -8.35 3.58
N ALA A 194 12.55 -7.28 3.87
CA ALA A 194 12.74 -6.76 5.22
C ALA A 194 11.41 -6.38 5.87
N THR A 195 10.60 -5.61 5.14
CA THR A 195 9.30 -5.13 5.63
C THR A 195 8.25 -6.23 5.71
N THR A 196 8.28 -7.21 4.82
CA THR A 196 7.38 -8.36 4.87
C THR A 196 7.65 -9.20 6.13
N LYS A 197 8.91 -9.56 6.38
CA LYS A 197 9.30 -10.31 7.58
C LYS A 197 8.96 -9.58 8.87
N PHE A 198 9.21 -8.28 8.91
CA PHE A 198 8.83 -7.47 10.07
C PHE A 198 7.32 -7.46 10.27
N GLY A 199 6.53 -7.23 9.22
CA GLY A 199 5.07 -7.22 9.29
C GLY A 199 4.49 -8.56 9.75
N GLU A 200 5.04 -9.68 9.28
CA GLU A 200 4.66 -11.03 9.72
C GLU A 200 4.93 -11.24 11.21
N ASN A 201 6.10 -10.80 11.67
CA ASN A 201 6.48 -10.90 13.08
C ASN A 201 5.56 -10.06 13.98
N MET A 202 5.23 -8.83 13.57
CA MET A 202 4.27 -7.98 14.29
C MET A 202 2.86 -8.58 14.31
N ALA A 203 2.40 -9.11 13.18
CA ALA A 203 1.10 -9.75 13.09
C ALA A 203 1.00 -11.04 13.94
N ALA A 204 2.12 -11.74 14.14
CA ALA A 204 2.23 -12.91 15.01
C ALA A 204 2.40 -12.54 16.51
N GLY A 205 2.44 -11.25 16.86
CA GLY A 205 2.57 -10.80 18.23
C GLY A 205 4.00 -10.87 18.80
N ASN A 206 5.03 -10.75 17.94
CA ASN A 206 6.44 -10.85 18.34
C ASN A 206 6.76 -12.15 19.10
N PRO A 207 6.61 -13.32 18.48
CA PRO A 207 6.68 -14.62 19.17
C PRO A 207 8.07 -14.91 19.78
N SER A 208 9.11 -14.28 19.28
CA SER A 208 10.48 -14.37 19.83
C SER A 208 10.69 -13.48 21.06
N ASN A 209 9.73 -12.63 21.39
CA ASN A 209 9.84 -11.61 22.45
C ASN A 209 11.11 -10.75 22.33
N MET A 210 11.50 -10.42 21.07
CA MET A 210 12.65 -9.58 20.80
C MET A 210 12.40 -8.16 21.29
N ASP A 211 13.43 -7.47 21.77
CA ASP A 211 13.34 -6.05 22.10
C ASP A 211 12.91 -5.22 20.90
N LEU A 212 11.95 -4.30 21.08
CA LEU A 212 11.38 -3.55 19.97
C LEU A 212 12.39 -2.60 19.30
N GLN A 213 13.32 -2.02 20.06
CA GLN A 213 14.35 -1.18 19.47
C GLN A 213 15.33 -2.01 18.64
N GLU A 214 15.77 -3.15 19.16
CA GLU A 214 16.60 -4.10 18.41
C GLU A 214 15.90 -4.53 17.11
N MET A 215 14.60 -4.79 17.18
CA MET A 215 13.81 -5.16 16.00
C MET A 215 13.74 -4.04 14.97
N MET A 216 13.57 -2.80 15.42
CA MET A 216 13.58 -1.62 14.53
C MET A 216 14.96 -1.35 13.94
N ASP A 217 16.04 -1.54 14.71
CA ASP A 217 17.41 -1.42 14.22
C ASP A 217 17.71 -2.45 13.13
N ASN A 218 17.30 -3.70 13.34
CA ASN A 218 17.43 -4.76 12.35
C ASN A 218 16.62 -4.47 11.07
N LEU A 219 15.38 -3.97 11.22
CA LEU A 219 14.55 -3.59 10.09
C LEU A 219 15.22 -2.50 9.23
N VAL A 220 15.69 -1.43 9.88
CA VAL A 220 16.36 -0.32 9.17
C VAL A 220 17.67 -0.78 8.52
N ALA A 221 18.46 -1.60 9.19
CA ALA A 221 19.69 -2.16 8.64
C ALA A 221 19.43 -2.98 7.36
N GLU A 222 18.39 -3.82 7.36
CA GLU A 222 18.03 -4.61 6.17
C GLU A 222 17.43 -3.74 5.05
N ILE A 223 16.59 -2.74 5.38
CA ILE A 223 16.03 -1.80 4.38
C ILE A 223 17.14 -1.00 3.69
N THR A 224 18.14 -0.53 4.45
CA THR A 224 19.19 0.35 3.95
C THR A 224 20.41 -0.41 3.40
N LYS A 225 20.35 -1.73 3.41
CA LYS A 225 21.43 -2.58 2.90
C LYS A 225 21.70 -2.31 1.43
N SER A 226 22.95 -2.05 1.09
CA SER A 226 23.36 -1.95 -0.31
C SER A 226 23.12 -3.28 -1.02
N ALA A 227 22.63 -3.23 -2.25
CA ALA A 227 22.65 -4.41 -3.10
C ALA A 227 24.11 -4.88 -3.19
N ALA A 228 24.37 -6.12 -2.77
CA ALA A 228 25.68 -6.72 -3.02
C ALA A 228 25.89 -6.76 -4.53
N ASN A 229 26.98 -6.15 -5.02
CA ASN A 229 27.42 -6.21 -6.40
C ASN A 229 27.70 -7.65 -6.83
#